data_80845ee2226e91a10c83f295ad401626
#
_entry.id   80845ee2226e91a10c83f295ad401626
#
_cell.length_a   1.000
_cell.length_b   1.000
_cell.length_c   1.000
_cell.angle_alpha   90.00
_cell.angle_beta   90.00
_cell.angle_gamma   90.00
#
_symmetry.space_group_name_H-M   'P 1'
#
loop_
_entity.id
_entity.type
_entity.pdbx_description
1 polymer ?
#
loop_
_entity_poly.entity_id
_entity_poly.type
_entity_poly.pdbx_seq_one_letter_code
_entity_poly.pdbx_strand_id
1 'polypeptide(L)'
;MEYNFKAIEQKWQKRWQEEGTYKVDVDASKPKFYVLDMFPYPSGAGLHVGHPLGYIASDIYSRYKRLCGYNVLHPMGYDAFGLPAEQYAIQTGQHPAVTTEQNIARYREQLDKIGFSYDWNREVR
;
A
#
# COMPACT_ATOMS: atom_id res chain seq x y z
N MET A 1 32.01 11.03 7.01
CA MET A 1 31.10 9.89 7.25
C MET A 1 30.04 9.94 6.15
N GLU A 2 29.98 8.94 5.30
CA GLU A 2 29.02 8.95 4.18
C GLU A 2 27.63 8.58 4.70
N TYR A 3 26.61 9.34 4.31
CA TYR A 3 25.23 9.08 4.71
C TYR A 3 24.64 7.91 3.91
N ASN A 4 24.58 6.72 4.51
CA ASN A 4 24.04 5.53 3.88
C ASN A 4 22.51 5.45 4.02
N PHE A 5 21.80 6.19 3.17
CA PHE A 5 20.34 6.25 3.19
C PHE A 5 19.70 4.88 2.93
N LYS A 6 20.26 4.03 2.05
CA LYS A 6 19.71 2.71 1.75
C LYS A 6 19.65 1.80 2.97
N ALA A 7 20.73 1.76 3.76
CA ALA A 7 20.74 0.95 4.97
C ALA A 7 19.77 1.49 6.04
N ILE A 8 19.62 2.81 6.11
CA ILE A 8 18.69 3.46 7.03
C ILE A 8 17.23 3.13 6.63
N GLU A 9 16.88 3.28 5.36
CA GLU A 9 15.56 2.97 4.84
C GLU A 9 15.20 1.50 5.09
N GLN A 10 16.06 0.56 4.73
CA GLN A 10 15.84 -0.86 4.97
C GLN A 10 15.64 -1.20 6.44
N LYS A 11 16.44 -0.61 7.33
CA LYS A 11 16.33 -0.78 8.78
C LYS A 11 14.96 -0.35 9.29
N TRP A 12 14.51 0.85 8.89
CA TRP A 12 13.27 1.41 9.40
C TRP A 12 12.03 0.75 8.80
N GLN A 13 12.03 0.44 7.50
CA GLN A 13 10.93 -0.28 6.85
C GLN A 13 10.74 -1.67 7.50
N LYS A 14 11.83 -2.40 7.74
CA LYS A 14 11.78 -3.67 8.46
C LYS A 14 11.19 -3.51 9.86
N ARG A 15 11.66 -2.53 10.62
CA ARG A 15 11.18 -2.25 11.97
C ARG A 15 9.69 -1.92 12.00
N TRP A 16 9.20 -1.08 11.09
CA TRP A 16 7.78 -0.73 11.00
C TRP A 16 6.90 -1.95 10.72
N GLN A 17 7.37 -2.87 9.90
CA GLN A 17 6.65 -4.12 9.64
C GLN A 17 6.64 -5.03 10.87
N GLU A 18 7.77 -5.25 11.51
CA GLU A 18 7.91 -6.13 12.68
C GLU A 18 7.11 -5.61 13.90
N GLU A 19 7.10 -4.32 14.13
CA GLU A 19 6.40 -3.68 15.25
C GLU A 19 4.92 -3.39 14.94
N GLY A 20 4.46 -3.57 13.70
CA GLY A 20 3.11 -3.20 13.27
C GLY A 20 2.82 -1.70 13.49
N THR A 21 3.81 -0.84 13.24
CA THR A 21 3.77 0.59 13.59
C THR A 21 2.55 1.31 13.04
N TYR A 22 2.04 0.90 11.90
CA TYR A 22 0.90 1.54 11.22
C TYR A 22 -0.41 0.77 11.36
N LYS A 23 -0.39 -0.35 12.08
CA LYS A 23 -1.62 -1.04 12.44
C LYS A 23 -2.45 -0.14 13.35
N VAL A 24 -3.75 -0.03 13.07
CA VAL A 24 -4.66 0.80 13.85
C VAL A 24 -5.85 -0.01 14.35
N ASP A 25 -6.12 0.11 15.64
CA ASP A 25 -7.33 -0.39 16.27
C ASP A 25 -8.20 0.80 16.73
N VAL A 26 -9.46 0.54 17.03
CA VAL A 26 -10.37 1.59 17.49
C VAL A 26 -9.90 2.11 18.86
N ASP A 27 -9.62 3.41 18.93
CA ASP A 27 -9.23 4.11 20.16
C ASP A 27 -10.17 5.30 20.37
N ALA A 28 -11.08 5.18 21.34
CA ALA A 28 -12.06 6.21 21.64
C ALA A 28 -11.44 7.46 22.32
N SER A 29 -10.21 7.36 22.83
CA SER A 29 -9.49 8.47 23.47
C SER A 29 -8.86 9.45 22.48
N LYS A 30 -8.78 9.08 21.21
CA LYS A 30 -8.16 9.89 20.15
C LYS A 30 -9.17 10.29 19.09
N PRO A 31 -9.03 11.48 18.51
CA PRO A 31 -9.82 11.85 17.34
C PRO A 31 -9.49 10.96 16.16
N LYS A 32 -10.53 10.49 15.47
CA LYS A 32 -10.39 9.62 14.31
C LYS A 32 -10.01 10.42 13.07
N PHE A 33 -9.17 9.82 12.23
CA PHE A 33 -8.88 10.33 10.90
C PHE A 33 -8.79 9.18 9.91
N TYR A 34 -9.51 9.29 8.80
CA TYR A 34 -9.54 8.28 7.75
C TYR A 34 -8.95 8.86 6.46
N VAL A 35 -7.95 8.19 5.92
CA VAL A 35 -7.33 8.53 4.63
C VAL A 35 -7.60 7.38 3.68
N LEU A 36 -8.25 7.68 2.57
CA LEU A 36 -8.56 6.70 1.53
C LEU A 36 -7.90 7.10 0.22
N ASP A 37 -7.08 6.21 -0.30
CA ASP A 37 -6.54 6.30 -1.64
C ASP A 37 -7.42 5.54 -2.63
N MET A 38 -7.35 5.90 -3.90
CA MET A 38 -7.91 5.09 -4.96
C MET A 38 -7.01 3.85 -5.15
N PHE A 39 -7.57 2.66 -4.91
CA PHE A 39 -6.80 1.42 -5.02
C PHE A 39 -6.33 1.18 -6.45
N PRO A 40 -5.09 0.73 -6.63
CA PRO A 40 -4.57 0.46 -7.97
C PRO A 40 -5.25 -0.77 -8.58
N TYR A 41 -5.41 -0.72 -9.88
CA TYR A 41 -5.88 -1.84 -10.68
C TYR A 41 -4.69 -2.77 -10.98
N PRO A 42 -4.68 -4.04 -10.55
CA PRO A 42 -3.52 -4.93 -10.75
C PRO A 42 -3.50 -5.56 -12.15
N SER A 43 -3.71 -4.75 -13.19
CA SER A 43 -3.79 -5.18 -14.59
C SER A 43 -2.45 -5.26 -15.32
N GLY A 44 -1.37 -4.76 -14.72
CA GLY A 44 -0.05 -4.71 -15.33
C GLY A 44 1.04 -5.32 -14.46
N ALA A 45 2.24 -5.43 -15.03
CA ALA A 45 3.41 -6.03 -14.38
C ALA A 45 4.00 -5.20 -13.22
N GLY A 46 3.35 -4.13 -12.80
CA GLY A 46 3.77 -3.26 -11.71
C GLY A 46 3.15 -1.87 -11.77
N LEU A 47 3.47 -1.07 -10.75
CA LEU A 47 3.04 0.32 -10.64
C LEU A 47 3.68 1.18 -11.75
N HIS A 48 2.93 2.13 -12.27
CA HIS A 48 3.49 3.24 -13.06
C HIS A 48 3.69 4.47 -12.18
N VAL A 49 4.47 5.43 -12.65
CA VAL A 49 4.84 6.64 -11.87
C VAL A 49 3.65 7.50 -11.42
N GLY A 50 2.51 7.40 -12.08
CA GLY A 50 1.29 8.08 -11.67
C GLY A 50 0.68 7.56 -10.36
N HIS A 51 0.88 6.29 -10.01
CA HIS A 51 0.37 5.73 -8.75
C HIS A 51 1.02 6.39 -7.52
N PRO A 52 2.37 6.44 -7.40
CA PRO A 52 3.00 7.06 -6.25
C PRO A 52 2.67 8.54 -6.09
N LEU A 53 2.36 9.25 -7.15
CA LEU A 53 2.08 10.69 -7.10
C LEU A 53 0.96 11.03 -6.11
N GLY A 54 -0.17 10.34 -6.20
CA GLY A 54 -1.28 10.51 -5.25
C GLY A 54 -0.95 9.91 -3.88
N TYR A 55 -0.39 8.70 -3.84
CA TYR A 55 -0.12 7.95 -2.61
C TYR A 55 0.92 8.64 -1.71
N ILE A 56 1.92 9.32 -2.28
CA ILE A 56 2.89 10.09 -1.51
C ILE A 56 2.21 11.25 -0.78
N ALA A 57 1.30 11.96 -1.46
CA ALA A 57 0.58 13.08 -0.85
C ALA A 57 -0.29 12.60 0.32
N SER A 58 -1.07 11.54 0.14
CA SER A 58 -1.91 10.93 1.17
C SER A 58 -1.09 10.42 2.34
N ASP A 59 0.07 9.80 2.06
CA ASP A 59 0.95 9.26 3.09
C ASP A 59 1.60 10.35 3.94
N ILE A 60 2.06 11.44 3.33
CA ILE A 60 2.59 12.60 4.05
C ILE A 60 1.51 13.16 4.99
N TYR A 61 0.29 13.30 4.51
CA TYR A 61 -0.81 13.81 5.30
C TYR A 61 -1.21 12.86 6.44
N SER A 62 -1.22 11.56 6.20
CA SER A 62 -1.44 10.53 7.20
C SER A 62 -0.41 10.60 8.34
N ARG A 63 0.87 10.71 7.99
CA ARG A 63 1.96 10.86 8.96
C ARG A 63 1.82 12.14 9.76
N TYR A 64 1.52 13.25 9.12
CA TYR A 64 1.24 14.53 9.79
C TYR A 64 0.11 14.39 10.83
N LYS A 65 -1.02 13.78 10.45
CA LYS A 65 -2.14 13.58 11.37
C LYS A 65 -1.79 12.68 12.56
N ARG A 66 -0.99 11.62 12.34
CA ARG A 66 -0.49 10.80 13.46
C ARG A 66 0.37 11.62 14.43
N LEU A 67 1.25 12.47 13.92
CA LEU A 67 2.06 13.38 14.73
C LEU A 67 1.21 14.40 15.51
N CYS A 68 0.03 14.77 14.99
CA CYS A 68 -0.94 15.60 15.66
C CYS A 68 -1.82 14.84 16.69
N GLY A 69 -1.55 13.55 16.93
CA GLY A 69 -2.26 12.76 17.94
C GLY A 69 -3.56 12.11 17.48
N TYR A 70 -3.85 12.11 16.17
CA TYR A 70 -5.01 11.42 15.62
C TYR A 70 -4.80 9.90 15.56
N ASN A 71 -5.89 9.16 15.73
CA ASN A 71 -5.96 7.74 15.39
C ASN A 71 -6.26 7.60 13.90
N VAL A 72 -5.22 7.33 13.08
CA VAL A 72 -5.30 7.40 11.63
C VAL A 72 -5.46 6.01 11.03
N LEU A 73 -6.58 5.78 10.34
CA LEU A 73 -6.76 4.64 9.46
C LEU A 73 -6.37 5.02 8.03
N HIS A 74 -5.32 4.39 7.52
CA HIS A 74 -4.85 4.53 6.15
C HIS A 74 -4.75 3.14 5.51
N PRO A 75 -5.86 2.57 5.01
CA PRO A 75 -5.87 1.28 4.37
C PRO A 75 -5.33 1.36 2.94
N MET A 76 -4.95 0.21 2.41
CA MET A 76 -4.65 0.01 1.00
C MET A 76 -5.28 -1.30 0.53
N GLY A 77 -5.45 -1.43 -0.75
CA GLY A 77 -6.00 -2.60 -1.38
C GLY A 77 -5.79 -2.56 -2.88
N TYR A 78 -6.53 -3.42 -3.58
CA TYR A 78 -6.43 -3.55 -5.03
C TYR A 78 -7.82 -3.65 -5.63
N ASP A 79 -8.06 -2.93 -6.71
CA ASP A 79 -9.25 -3.12 -7.54
C ASP A 79 -9.05 -4.37 -8.40
N ALA A 80 -9.31 -5.54 -7.77
CA ALA A 80 -8.85 -6.83 -8.25
C ALA A 80 -9.76 -7.46 -9.33
N PHE A 81 -10.94 -6.89 -9.57
CA PHE A 81 -11.91 -7.42 -10.51
C PHE A 81 -12.09 -6.48 -11.72
N GLY A 82 -12.07 -7.04 -12.94
CA GLY A 82 -12.33 -6.24 -14.10
C GLY A 82 -11.93 -6.86 -15.43
N LEU A 83 -12.42 -6.25 -16.49
CA LEU A 83 -12.30 -6.70 -17.87
C LEU A 83 -10.85 -6.99 -18.33
N PRO A 84 -9.82 -6.20 -18.01
CA PRO A 84 -8.46 -6.50 -18.44
C PRO A 84 -7.92 -7.84 -17.93
N ALA A 85 -8.24 -8.22 -16.69
CA ALA A 85 -7.84 -9.52 -16.15
C ALA A 85 -8.57 -10.67 -16.86
N GLU A 86 -9.85 -10.49 -17.16
CA GLU A 86 -10.65 -11.46 -17.91
C GLU A 86 -10.17 -11.61 -19.36
N GLN A 87 -9.90 -10.51 -20.05
CA GLN A 87 -9.34 -10.55 -21.41
C GLN A 87 -7.98 -11.24 -21.47
N TYR A 88 -7.12 -10.97 -20.52
CA TYR A 88 -5.83 -11.66 -20.42
C TYR A 88 -6.02 -13.17 -20.20
N ALA A 89 -6.96 -13.55 -19.36
CA ALA A 89 -7.30 -14.95 -19.12
C ALA A 89 -7.79 -15.65 -20.41
N ILE A 90 -8.63 -15.01 -21.20
CA ILE A 90 -9.11 -15.53 -22.49
C ILE A 90 -7.94 -15.72 -23.46
N GLN A 91 -7.03 -14.75 -23.54
CA GLN A 91 -5.88 -14.79 -24.45
C GLN A 91 -4.86 -15.86 -24.08
N THR A 92 -4.66 -16.10 -22.79
CA THR A 92 -3.60 -16.98 -22.29
C THR A 92 -4.09 -18.35 -21.86
N GLY A 93 -5.40 -18.54 -21.74
CA GLY A 93 -6.00 -19.74 -21.16
C GLY A 93 -5.73 -19.91 -19.64
N GLN A 94 -5.24 -18.88 -18.99
CA GLN A 94 -4.94 -18.88 -17.54
C GLN A 94 -6.10 -18.29 -16.76
N HIS A 95 -6.45 -18.93 -15.63
CA HIS A 95 -7.51 -18.39 -14.76
C HIS A 95 -7.17 -16.97 -14.27
N PRO A 96 -8.12 -16.00 -14.31
CA PRO A 96 -7.85 -14.60 -13.94
C PRO A 96 -7.21 -14.43 -12.58
N ALA A 97 -7.64 -15.20 -11.58
CA ALA A 97 -7.12 -15.11 -10.21
C ALA A 97 -5.61 -15.33 -10.14
N VAL A 98 -5.04 -16.23 -10.95
CA VAL A 98 -3.61 -16.52 -10.91
C VAL A 98 -2.78 -15.30 -11.29
N THR A 99 -3.12 -14.67 -12.40
CA THR A 99 -2.43 -13.44 -12.85
C THR A 99 -2.65 -12.28 -11.90
N THR A 100 -3.89 -12.12 -11.42
CA THR A 100 -4.24 -11.06 -10.48
C THR A 100 -3.42 -11.17 -9.18
N GLU A 101 -3.32 -12.35 -8.59
CA GLU A 101 -2.52 -12.56 -7.37
C GLU A 101 -1.03 -12.31 -7.60
N GLN A 102 -0.48 -12.72 -8.74
CA GLN A 102 0.91 -12.43 -9.09
C GLN A 102 1.16 -10.92 -9.24
N ASN A 103 0.26 -10.21 -9.87
CA ASN A 103 0.34 -8.77 -10.03
C ASN A 103 0.20 -8.05 -8.68
N ILE A 104 -0.74 -8.46 -7.82
CA ILE A 104 -0.90 -7.95 -6.46
C ILE A 104 0.39 -8.11 -5.66
N ALA A 105 1.00 -9.29 -5.69
CA ALA A 105 2.27 -9.53 -5.01
C ALA A 105 3.37 -8.57 -5.49
N ARG A 106 3.43 -8.32 -6.80
CA ARG A 106 4.39 -7.37 -7.38
C ARG A 106 4.11 -5.93 -6.99
N TYR A 107 2.84 -5.50 -7.03
CA TYR A 107 2.43 -4.17 -6.58
C TYR A 107 2.76 -3.96 -5.09
N ARG A 108 2.47 -4.97 -4.26
CA ARG A 108 2.78 -4.93 -2.83
C ARG A 108 4.27 -4.76 -2.57
N GLU A 109 5.12 -5.53 -3.24
CA GLU A 109 6.58 -5.40 -3.14
C GLU A 109 7.05 -3.97 -3.48
N GLN A 110 6.48 -3.36 -4.51
CA GLN A 110 6.84 -2.01 -4.93
C GLN A 110 6.37 -0.94 -3.93
N LEU A 111 5.16 -1.07 -3.40
CA LEU A 111 4.63 -0.16 -2.38
C LEU A 111 5.43 -0.26 -1.07
N ASP A 112 5.81 -1.47 -0.68
CA ASP A 112 6.64 -1.71 0.50
C ASP A 112 8.03 -1.06 0.36
N LYS A 113 8.64 -1.10 -0.84
CA LYS A 113 9.92 -0.44 -1.11
C LYS A 113 9.87 1.08 -0.98
N ILE A 114 8.73 1.70 -1.27
CA ILE A 114 8.53 3.15 -1.08
C ILE A 114 8.37 3.47 0.41
N GLY A 115 7.91 2.51 1.21
CA GLY A 115 7.80 2.66 2.67
C GLY A 115 6.57 3.44 3.12
N PHE A 116 5.47 3.31 2.43
CA PHE A 116 4.20 3.92 2.82
C PHE A 116 3.69 3.45 4.19
N SER A 117 2.95 4.32 4.87
CA SER A 117 2.39 4.07 6.20
C SER A 117 0.99 3.44 6.15
N TYR A 118 0.80 2.43 5.31
CA TYR A 118 -0.46 1.72 5.20
C TYR A 118 -0.67 0.71 6.34
N ASP A 119 -1.94 0.58 6.75
CA ASP A 119 -2.37 -0.54 7.60
C ASP A 119 -2.72 -1.75 6.73
N TRP A 120 -1.76 -2.59 6.47
CA TRP A 120 -1.93 -3.79 5.65
C TRP A 120 -2.81 -4.88 6.28
N ASN A 121 -3.15 -4.77 7.58
CA ASN A 121 -4.13 -5.65 8.19
C ASN A 121 -5.56 -5.34 7.72
N ARG A 122 -5.74 -4.21 7.05
CA ARG A 122 -6.98 -3.74 6.44
C ARG A 122 -6.94 -3.81 4.91
N GLU A 123 -6.06 -4.65 4.35
CA GLU A 123 -5.97 -4.83 2.90
C GLU A 123 -7.31 -5.31 2.32
N VAL A 124 -7.72 -4.71 1.20
CA VAL A 124 -8.94 -5.01 0.45
C VAL A 124 -8.58 -5.59 -0.91
N ARG A 125 -9.31 -6.64 -1.32
CA ARG A 125 -9.17 -7.28 -2.63
C ARG A 125 -10.53 -7.52 -3.25
#